data_97f5c97ad80e1860d8934960c41bc125
#
_entry.id   97f5c97ad80e1860d8934960c41bc125
#
_cell.length_a   1.000
_cell.length_b   1.000
_cell.length_c   1.000
_cell.angle_alpha   90.00
_cell.angle_beta   90.00
_cell.angle_gamma   90.00
#
_symmetry.space_group_name_H-M   'P 1'
#
loop_
_entity.id
_entity.type
_entity.pdbx_description
1 polymer ?
#
loop_
_entity_poly.entity_id
_entity_poly.type
_entity_poly.pdbx_seq_one_letter_code
_entity_poly.pdbx_strand_id
1 'polypeptide(L)'
;MTPSFSGLRRARSSHLARRGVLVMALALLGALATPRADAAETLRIGYQKSSTLIALLKSNGELEKVLAPLGIKVSWHEFSSGLPLLEAINIGSIDFGADVADTVPVFAQAAGAKLAYVAEEAASPSAQAILVATASPTRTLADLKGKKIAVTKGAGSHYLLLSALAKAGLTFKDITPAYLPPADGRTAFVSNNVDAWVAWDPFLTSTIRQSGARVLADGSDGLASYKRYYLAAADYAAGHGDALDVIYGKLVETGKWVKANPAAAAGQLAALWGIDAATVEEANSHRSYQVGAVTAAGLSEQQKIADAFLAERVLPVKVDTSALAIWTPKAP
;
A
#
# COMPACT_ATOMS: atom_id res chain seq x y z
N MET A 1 60.09 17.47 -76.51
CA MET A 1 59.53 17.41 -77.84
C MET A 1 58.01 17.23 -77.70
N THR A 2 57.28 18.25 -78.10
CA THR A 2 55.83 18.33 -78.35
C THR A 2 55.48 17.36 -79.54
N PRO A 3 54.20 17.21 -79.96
CA PRO A 3 52.88 17.76 -79.54
C PRO A 3 51.78 16.63 -79.48
N SER A 4 50.56 16.80 -79.13
CA SER A 4 49.47 17.64 -79.67
C SER A 4 48.13 16.89 -79.76
N PHE A 5 47.01 17.61 -79.59
CA PHE A 5 45.64 17.52 -80.08
C PHE A 5 44.64 16.52 -79.42
N SER A 6 43.69 17.01 -78.75
CA SER A 6 42.36 17.62 -79.03
C SER A 6 41.23 16.58 -79.23
N GLY A 7 40.16 16.78 -78.54
CA GLY A 7 38.90 16.05 -78.78
C GLY A 7 37.78 16.36 -77.77
N LEU A 8 37.15 17.54 -77.91
CA LEU A 8 35.89 17.86 -77.25
C LEU A 8 34.78 16.91 -77.72
N ARG A 9 34.13 16.22 -76.82
CA ARG A 9 32.76 15.69 -77.04
C ARG A 9 31.84 16.18 -75.95
N ARG A 10 30.85 17.00 -76.35
CA ARG A 10 29.69 17.41 -75.55
C ARG A 10 28.86 16.18 -75.17
N ALA A 11 28.69 15.97 -73.89
CA ALA A 11 27.67 15.03 -73.41
C ALA A 11 26.39 15.80 -73.08
N ARG A 12 25.30 15.48 -73.75
CA ARG A 12 23.95 15.89 -73.42
C ARG A 12 23.55 15.23 -72.12
N SER A 13 23.40 16.01 -71.04
CA SER A 13 22.83 15.54 -69.79
C SER A 13 21.32 15.30 -69.92
N SER A 14 20.89 14.11 -69.75
CA SER A 14 19.49 13.69 -69.82
C SER A 14 18.76 14.14 -68.53
N HIS A 15 17.73 14.96 -68.75
CA HIS A 15 16.78 15.43 -67.71
C HIS A 15 15.96 14.31 -67.05
N LEU A 16 16.11 13.04 -67.46
CA LEU A 16 15.38 11.86 -66.95
C LEU A 16 15.92 11.39 -65.60
N ALA A 17 17.19 11.59 -65.26
CA ALA A 17 17.79 11.11 -64.03
C ALA A 17 17.35 11.92 -62.76
N ARG A 18 16.94 13.19 -62.95
CA ARG A 18 16.49 14.05 -61.84
C ARG A 18 15.05 13.78 -61.34
N ARG A 19 14.17 13.23 -62.21
CA ARG A 19 12.79 12.91 -61.81
C ARG A 19 12.68 11.59 -61.03
N GLY A 20 13.57 10.63 -61.27
CA GLY A 20 13.58 9.36 -60.53
C GLY A 20 14.06 9.48 -59.11
N VAL A 21 15.01 10.38 -58.81
CA VAL A 21 15.55 10.59 -57.46
C VAL A 21 14.56 11.31 -56.54
N LEU A 22 13.73 12.23 -57.06
CA LEU A 22 12.70 12.96 -56.29
C LEU A 22 11.52 12.02 -55.86
N VAL A 23 11.11 11.11 -56.72
CA VAL A 23 10.02 10.17 -56.39
C VAL A 23 10.47 9.15 -55.39
N MET A 24 11.74 8.73 -55.42
CA MET A 24 12.30 7.76 -54.46
C MET A 24 12.54 8.40 -53.08
N ALA A 25 12.85 9.70 -53.03
CA ALA A 25 12.99 10.44 -51.77
C ALA A 25 11.66 10.67 -51.03
N LEU A 26 10.54 10.90 -51.77
CA LEU A 26 9.20 11.02 -51.18
C LEU A 26 8.67 9.65 -50.67
N ALA A 27 9.03 8.54 -51.30
CA ALA A 27 8.63 7.20 -50.85
C ALA A 27 9.37 6.76 -49.55
N LEU A 28 10.59 7.26 -49.35
CA LEU A 28 11.34 6.98 -48.09
C LEU A 28 10.88 7.85 -46.91
N LEU A 29 10.30 9.03 -47.15
CA LEU A 29 9.74 9.85 -46.05
C LEU A 29 8.38 9.34 -45.54
N GLY A 30 7.63 8.58 -46.36
CA GLY A 30 6.35 7.98 -45.98
C GLY A 30 6.48 6.71 -45.13
N ALA A 31 7.66 6.08 -45.08
CA ALA A 31 7.87 4.82 -44.40
C ALA A 31 8.33 4.97 -42.91
N LEU A 32 8.52 6.21 -42.42
CA LEU A 32 8.98 6.46 -41.03
C LEU A 32 7.84 6.85 -40.07
N ALA A 33 6.59 6.85 -40.53
CA ALA A 33 5.43 6.94 -39.67
C ALA A 33 4.99 5.52 -39.26
N THR A 34 5.89 4.74 -38.64
CA THR A 34 5.43 3.60 -37.82
C THR A 34 4.65 4.21 -36.67
N PRO A 35 3.36 3.85 -36.46
CA PRO A 35 2.71 4.21 -35.22
C PRO A 35 3.62 3.71 -34.10
N ARG A 36 4.13 4.62 -33.27
CA ARG A 36 4.69 4.23 -31.98
C ARG A 36 3.55 3.49 -31.31
N ALA A 37 3.65 2.18 -31.22
CA ALA A 37 2.88 1.45 -30.24
C ALA A 37 3.28 2.10 -28.91
N ASP A 38 2.42 2.93 -28.34
CA ASP A 38 2.62 3.44 -27.00
C ASP A 38 2.87 2.20 -26.14
N ALA A 39 4.06 2.12 -25.58
CA ALA A 39 4.38 1.03 -24.67
C ALA A 39 3.34 1.11 -23.57
N ALA A 40 2.56 0.01 -23.40
CA ALA A 40 1.50 -0.01 -22.41
C ALA A 40 2.10 0.42 -21.08
N GLU A 41 1.51 1.43 -20.47
CA GLU A 41 1.92 1.96 -19.19
C GLU A 41 1.80 0.88 -18.12
N THR A 42 2.70 0.88 -17.14
CA THR A 42 2.65 -0.10 -16.06
C THR A 42 2.33 0.60 -14.75
N LEU A 43 1.19 0.26 -14.17
CA LEU A 43 0.83 0.60 -12.80
C LEU A 43 1.48 -0.40 -11.84
N ARG A 44 2.37 0.09 -10.98
CA ARG A 44 3.06 -0.70 -9.96
C ARG A 44 2.29 -0.62 -8.64
N ILE A 45 1.63 -1.72 -8.26
CA ILE A 45 0.82 -1.81 -7.04
C ILE A 45 1.62 -2.49 -5.94
N GLY A 46 1.88 -1.75 -4.86
CA GLY A 46 2.44 -2.29 -3.62
C GLY A 46 1.32 -2.77 -2.69
N TYR A 47 1.50 -3.92 -2.05
CA TYR A 47 0.54 -4.48 -1.10
C TYR A 47 1.22 -5.28 0.00
N GLN A 48 0.52 -5.50 1.11
CA GLN A 48 0.94 -6.40 2.19
C GLN A 48 0.24 -7.75 2.06
N LYS A 49 0.84 -8.83 2.55
CA LYS A 49 0.19 -10.15 2.58
C LYS A 49 -1.20 -10.11 3.22
N SER A 50 -1.39 -9.24 4.22
CA SER A 50 -2.67 -9.01 4.92
C SER A 50 -3.67 -8.11 4.17
N SER A 51 -3.35 -7.64 2.96
CA SER A 51 -4.21 -6.75 2.18
C SER A 51 -5.33 -7.54 1.49
N THR A 52 -6.43 -7.77 2.20
CA THR A 52 -7.52 -8.66 1.80
C THR A 52 -8.11 -8.33 0.42
N LEU A 53 -8.58 -7.09 0.21
CA LEU A 53 -9.27 -6.73 -1.03
C LEU A 53 -8.33 -6.80 -2.24
N ILE A 54 -7.11 -6.35 -2.09
CA ILE A 54 -6.09 -6.39 -3.13
C ILE A 54 -5.64 -7.83 -3.42
N ALA A 55 -5.49 -8.68 -2.39
CA ALA A 55 -5.15 -10.08 -2.60
C ALA A 55 -6.21 -10.81 -3.44
N LEU A 56 -7.49 -10.53 -3.21
CA LEU A 56 -8.60 -11.07 -4.00
C LEU A 56 -8.56 -10.52 -5.44
N LEU A 57 -8.44 -9.21 -5.63
CA LEU A 57 -8.38 -8.57 -6.95
C LEU A 57 -7.19 -9.06 -7.77
N LYS A 58 -6.03 -9.26 -7.12
CA LYS A 58 -4.85 -9.85 -7.75
C LYS A 58 -5.09 -11.30 -8.16
N SER A 59 -5.70 -12.11 -7.28
CA SER A 59 -5.87 -13.54 -7.51
C SER A 59 -6.83 -13.87 -8.64
N ASN A 60 -7.82 -13.01 -8.87
CA ASN A 60 -8.83 -13.19 -9.93
C ASN A 60 -8.52 -12.40 -11.23
N GLY A 61 -7.45 -11.59 -11.24
CA GLY A 61 -7.04 -10.78 -12.39
C GLY A 61 -8.02 -9.66 -12.77
N GLU A 62 -8.90 -9.26 -11.86
CA GLU A 62 -9.94 -8.26 -12.18
C GLU A 62 -9.35 -6.87 -12.44
N LEU A 63 -8.31 -6.45 -11.72
CA LEU A 63 -7.70 -5.14 -11.98
C LEU A 63 -7.00 -5.10 -13.34
N GLU A 64 -6.26 -6.14 -13.70
CA GLU A 64 -5.63 -6.25 -15.01
C GLU A 64 -6.66 -6.15 -16.15
N LYS A 65 -7.80 -6.84 -15.98
CA LYS A 65 -8.86 -6.91 -16.96
C LYS A 65 -9.55 -5.56 -17.17
N VAL A 66 -9.85 -4.83 -16.09
CA VAL A 66 -10.57 -3.54 -16.17
C VAL A 66 -9.66 -2.37 -16.49
N LEU A 67 -8.34 -2.47 -16.26
CA LEU A 67 -7.35 -1.44 -16.61
C LEU A 67 -6.77 -1.62 -18.02
N ALA A 68 -6.85 -2.83 -18.61
CA ALA A 68 -6.36 -3.09 -19.96
C ALA A 68 -6.97 -2.16 -21.04
N PRO A 69 -8.29 -1.83 -21.03
CA PRO A 69 -8.87 -0.89 -21.98
C PRO A 69 -8.29 0.54 -21.89
N LEU A 70 -7.69 0.92 -20.74
CA LEU A 70 -6.97 2.18 -20.55
C LEU A 70 -5.50 2.10 -21.00
N GLY A 71 -5.07 0.99 -21.58
CA GLY A 71 -3.68 0.78 -21.97
C GLY A 71 -2.73 0.51 -20.80
N ILE A 72 -3.26 0.23 -19.60
CA ILE A 72 -2.49 0.06 -18.36
C ILE A 72 -2.31 -1.43 -18.05
N LYS A 73 -1.05 -1.84 -17.86
CA LYS A 73 -0.69 -3.13 -17.29
C LYS A 73 -0.49 -2.99 -15.78
N VAL A 74 -0.77 -4.06 -15.03
CA VAL A 74 -0.56 -4.07 -13.58
C VAL A 74 0.67 -4.92 -13.25
N SER A 75 1.52 -4.41 -12.34
CA SER A 75 2.55 -5.21 -11.68
C SER A 75 2.36 -5.17 -10.17
N TRP A 76 2.58 -6.31 -9.52
CA TRP A 76 2.30 -6.52 -8.10
C TRP A 76 3.58 -6.68 -7.31
N HIS A 77 3.69 -5.95 -6.20
CA HIS A 77 4.87 -5.93 -5.34
C HIS A 77 4.45 -6.15 -3.88
N GLU A 78 4.89 -7.26 -3.28
CA GLU A 78 4.56 -7.60 -1.90
C GLU A 78 5.57 -6.99 -0.93
N PHE A 79 5.08 -6.42 0.16
CA PHE A 79 5.87 -5.84 1.25
C PHE A 79 5.52 -6.50 2.59
N SER A 80 6.48 -6.54 3.50
CA SER A 80 6.30 -7.12 4.82
C SER A 80 5.36 -6.31 5.72
N SER A 81 5.28 -4.99 5.50
CA SER A 81 4.40 -4.06 6.23
C SER A 81 4.18 -2.77 5.44
N GLY A 82 3.31 -1.90 5.94
CA GLY A 82 2.94 -0.67 5.25
C GLY A 82 4.07 0.36 5.14
N LEU A 83 4.97 0.46 6.11
CA LEU A 83 6.03 1.48 6.06
C LEU A 83 7.01 1.26 4.89
N PRO A 84 7.62 0.08 4.71
CA PRO A 84 8.44 -0.19 3.52
C PRO A 84 7.69 0.00 2.19
N LEU A 85 6.38 -0.26 2.17
CA LEU A 85 5.55 -0.01 0.99
C LEU A 85 5.50 1.49 0.66
N LEU A 86 5.20 2.35 1.64
CA LEU A 86 5.15 3.80 1.40
C LEU A 86 6.53 4.43 1.18
N GLU A 87 7.60 3.85 1.73
CA GLU A 87 8.97 4.18 1.38
C GLU A 87 9.27 3.91 -0.10
N ALA A 88 8.76 2.77 -0.63
CA ALA A 88 8.87 2.45 -2.05
C ALA A 88 8.08 3.42 -2.96
N ILE A 89 6.94 3.95 -2.50
CA ILE A 89 6.25 5.06 -3.19
C ILE A 89 7.12 6.31 -3.17
N ASN A 90 7.69 6.65 -2.01
CA ASN A 90 8.49 7.87 -1.86
C ASN A 90 9.72 7.92 -2.78
N ILE A 91 10.32 6.77 -3.08
CA ILE A 91 11.46 6.67 -4.02
C ILE A 91 11.03 6.39 -5.47
N GLY A 92 9.74 6.42 -5.78
CA GLY A 92 9.21 6.24 -7.14
C GLY A 92 9.24 4.80 -7.67
N SER A 93 9.38 3.79 -6.79
CA SER A 93 9.36 2.37 -7.19
C SER A 93 7.95 1.78 -7.27
N ILE A 94 6.98 2.39 -6.61
CA ILE A 94 5.57 2.01 -6.53
C ILE A 94 4.70 3.23 -6.84
N ASP A 95 3.60 3.03 -7.57
CA ASP A 95 2.66 4.09 -7.95
C ASP A 95 1.43 4.13 -7.04
N PHE A 96 0.98 2.96 -6.59
CA PHE A 96 -0.20 2.79 -5.76
C PHE A 96 0.08 1.83 -4.60
N GLY A 97 -0.15 2.29 -3.38
CA GLY A 97 0.05 1.54 -2.14
C GLY A 97 -1.29 1.16 -1.52
N ALA A 98 -1.51 -0.14 -1.38
CA ALA A 98 -2.80 -0.66 -0.94
C ALA A 98 -2.81 -1.07 0.52
N ASP A 99 -3.91 -0.72 1.21
CA ASP A 99 -4.32 -1.25 2.50
C ASP A 99 -3.26 -1.04 3.59
N VAL A 100 -2.86 0.22 3.79
CA VAL A 100 -1.98 0.59 4.91
C VAL A 100 -2.78 1.17 6.08
N ALA A 101 -2.34 0.90 7.31
CA ALA A 101 -2.97 1.45 8.50
C ALA A 101 -2.75 2.98 8.60
N ASP A 102 -3.66 3.65 9.30
CA ASP A 102 -3.71 5.10 9.53
C ASP A 102 -2.39 5.73 10.04
N THR A 103 -1.61 4.99 10.78
CA THR A 103 -0.29 5.43 11.28
C THR A 103 0.76 5.54 10.17
N VAL A 104 0.70 4.65 9.17
CA VAL A 104 1.77 4.51 8.17
C VAL A 104 1.99 5.79 7.35
N PRO A 105 0.94 6.47 6.83
CA PRO A 105 1.11 7.70 6.08
C PRO A 105 1.80 8.81 6.87
N VAL A 106 1.56 8.88 8.19
CA VAL A 106 2.20 9.87 9.08
C VAL A 106 3.72 9.70 9.09
N PHE A 107 4.20 8.45 9.19
CA PHE A 107 5.64 8.16 9.14
C PHE A 107 6.25 8.44 7.77
N ALA A 108 5.54 8.08 6.69
CA ALA A 108 5.99 8.35 5.34
C ALA A 108 6.08 9.87 5.05
N GLN A 109 5.11 10.65 5.53
CA GLN A 109 5.12 12.11 5.42
C GLN A 109 6.25 12.75 6.23
N ALA A 110 6.53 12.23 7.43
CA ALA A 110 7.69 12.66 8.22
C ALA A 110 9.01 12.43 7.47
N ALA A 111 9.06 11.47 6.56
CA ALA A 111 10.18 11.19 5.66
C ALA A 111 10.09 11.95 4.32
N GLY A 112 9.12 12.86 4.15
CA GLY A 112 8.96 13.71 2.96
C GLY A 112 8.19 13.08 1.81
N ALA A 113 7.50 11.95 2.02
CA ALA A 113 6.71 11.31 0.98
C ALA A 113 5.54 12.19 0.50
N LYS A 114 5.41 12.32 -0.82
CA LYS A 114 4.30 13.01 -1.48
C LYS A 114 3.24 11.99 -1.86
N LEU A 115 2.19 11.92 -1.06
CA LEU A 115 1.13 10.94 -1.18
C LEU A 115 -0.21 11.63 -1.49
N ALA A 116 -1.06 10.97 -2.29
CA ALA A 116 -2.47 11.29 -2.44
C ALA A 116 -3.30 10.18 -1.79
N TYR A 117 -4.25 10.54 -0.94
CA TYR A 117 -5.21 9.62 -0.34
C TYR A 117 -6.32 9.32 -1.34
N VAL A 118 -6.47 8.05 -1.74
CA VAL A 118 -7.41 7.63 -2.79
C VAL A 118 -8.70 7.05 -2.20
N ALA A 119 -8.57 6.18 -1.19
CA ALA A 119 -9.71 5.58 -0.51
C ALA A 119 -9.38 5.31 0.95
N GLU A 120 -10.43 5.21 1.79
CA GLU A 120 -10.33 4.73 3.16
C GLU A 120 -11.26 3.56 3.42
N GLU A 121 -10.86 2.65 4.31
CA GLU A 121 -11.81 1.73 4.96
C GLU A 121 -12.20 2.31 6.32
N ALA A 122 -13.47 2.19 6.66
CA ALA A 122 -13.97 2.60 7.96
C ALA A 122 -13.26 1.87 9.11
N ALA A 123 -13.31 2.45 10.30
CA ALA A 123 -12.63 1.95 11.49
C ALA A 123 -12.87 0.46 11.75
N SER A 124 -11.80 -0.22 12.18
CA SER A 124 -11.78 -1.66 12.48
C SER A 124 -10.95 -1.93 13.74
N PRO A 125 -11.32 -1.36 14.91
CA PRO A 125 -10.49 -1.34 16.11
C PRO A 125 -10.12 -2.73 16.62
N SER A 126 -11.01 -3.73 16.49
CA SER A 126 -10.77 -5.12 16.91
C SER A 126 -9.84 -5.91 15.98
N ALA A 127 -9.50 -5.38 14.80
CA ALA A 127 -8.59 -6.05 13.87
C ALA A 127 -7.10 -5.91 14.24
N GLN A 128 -6.80 -5.35 15.40
CA GLN A 128 -5.48 -5.29 16.01
C GLN A 128 -5.58 -5.40 17.54
N ALA A 129 -4.59 -6.00 18.18
CA ALA A 129 -4.59 -6.18 19.63
C ALA A 129 -3.20 -6.32 20.21
N ILE A 130 -3.10 -6.06 21.52
CA ILE A 130 -1.96 -6.41 22.37
C ILE A 130 -2.20 -7.83 22.89
N LEU A 131 -1.34 -8.77 22.48
CA LEU A 131 -1.38 -10.16 22.91
C LEU A 131 -0.41 -10.42 24.04
N VAL A 132 -0.85 -11.25 24.97
CA VAL A 132 -0.01 -11.84 26.03
C VAL A 132 -0.21 -13.35 26.04
N ALA A 133 0.79 -14.10 26.52
CA ALA A 133 0.65 -15.55 26.64
C ALA A 133 -0.48 -15.91 27.62
N THR A 134 -1.13 -17.06 27.43
CA THR A 134 -2.24 -17.52 28.26
C THR A 134 -1.89 -17.52 29.75
N ALA A 135 -0.70 -18.03 30.11
CA ALA A 135 -0.19 -18.06 31.49
C ALA A 135 0.45 -16.75 31.97
N SER A 136 0.51 -15.71 31.13
CA SER A 136 1.12 -14.43 31.52
C SER A 136 0.42 -13.83 32.74
N PRO A 137 1.15 -13.31 33.74
CA PRO A 137 0.57 -12.59 34.87
C PRO A 137 0.01 -11.21 34.49
N THR A 138 0.36 -10.68 33.30
CA THR A 138 -0.11 -9.39 32.81
C THR A 138 -1.61 -9.43 32.58
N ARG A 139 -2.39 -8.65 33.32
CA ARG A 139 -3.87 -8.61 33.26
C ARG A 139 -4.41 -7.25 32.88
N THR A 140 -3.67 -6.19 33.11
CA THR A 140 -4.03 -4.79 32.88
C THR A 140 -2.99 -4.10 32.01
N LEU A 141 -3.33 -2.96 31.43
CA LEU A 141 -2.37 -2.13 30.69
C LEU A 141 -1.22 -1.63 31.57
N ALA A 142 -1.48 -1.39 32.87
CA ALA A 142 -0.44 -0.98 33.82
C ALA A 142 0.63 -2.06 34.03
N ASP A 143 0.29 -3.34 33.88
CA ASP A 143 1.24 -4.46 34.00
C ASP A 143 2.25 -4.53 32.84
N LEU A 144 2.07 -3.70 31.80
CA LEU A 144 3.04 -3.56 30.72
C LEU A 144 4.33 -2.86 31.15
N LYS A 145 4.32 -2.19 32.33
CA LYS A 145 5.53 -1.56 32.88
C LYS A 145 6.68 -2.56 33.03
N GLY A 146 7.84 -2.21 32.51
CA GLY A 146 9.05 -3.05 32.52
C GLY A 146 9.03 -4.23 31.54
N LYS A 147 7.95 -4.41 30.75
CA LYS A 147 7.81 -5.53 29.82
C LYS A 147 8.57 -5.29 28.51
N LYS A 148 9.04 -6.39 27.92
CA LYS A 148 9.57 -6.41 26.56
C LYS A 148 8.44 -6.70 25.59
N ILE A 149 8.15 -5.77 24.69
CA ILE A 149 6.97 -5.81 23.82
C ILE A 149 7.38 -5.76 22.35
N ALA A 150 7.04 -6.80 21.59
CA ALA A 150 7.22 -6.78 20.14
C ALA A 150 6.15 -5.91 19.47
N VAL A 151 6.59 -5.05 18.55
CA VAL A 151 5.72 -4.16 17.77
C VAL A 151 6.38 -3.83 16.43
N THR A 152 5.57 -3.65 15.37
CA THR A 152 6.08 -3.22 14.07
C THR A 152 6.13 -1.69 14.02
N LYS A 153 7.33 -1.12 13.85
CA LYS A 153 7.53 0.32 13.82
C LYS A 153 6.71 0.98 12.71
N GLY A 154 6.00 2.05 13.04
CA GLY A 154 5.20 2.83 12.09
C GLY A 154 3.91 2.14 11.59
N ALA A 155 3.58 0.95 12.09
CA ALA A 155 2.31 0.28 11.79
C ALA A 155 1.18 0.78 12.72
N GLY A 156 -0.08 0.45 12.40
CA GLY A 156 -1.23 0.75 13.26
C GLY A 156 -1.07 0.19 14.67
N SER A 157 -0.51 -1.03 14.79
CA SER A 157 -0.16 -1.66 16.07
C SER A 157 0.80 -0.82 16.93
N HIS A 158 1.64 0.01 16.32
CA HIS A 158 2.52 0.91 17.05
C HIS A 158 1.73 2.02 17.73
N TYR A 159 0.72 2.56 17.05
CA TYR A 159 -0.17 3.57 17.64
C TYR A 159 -1.07 2.97 18.72
N LEU A 160 -1.58 1.75 18.52
CA LEU A 160 -2.32 1.05 19.56
C LEU A 160 -1.49 0.90 20.84
N LEU A 161 -0.22 0.48 20.71
CA LEU A 161 0.68 0.38 21.86
C LEU A 161 0.87 1.72 22.59
N LEU A 162 1.12 2.78 21.81
CA LEU A 162 1.29 4.14 22.32
C LEU A 162 0.07 4.57 23.11
N SER A 163 -1.12 4.43 22.53
CA SER A 163 -2.40 4.81 23.15
C SER A 163 -2.70 3.99 24.40
N ALA A 164 -2.40 2.70 24.38
CA ALA A 164 -2.58 1.81 25.51
C ALA A 164 -1.65 2.19 26.68
N LEU A 165 -0.38 2.50 26.41
CA LEU A 165 0.57 2.98 27.40
C LEU A 165 0.09 4.31 28.00
N ALA A 166 -0.28 5.27 27.17
CA ALA A 166 -0.80 6.57 27.62
C ALA A 166 -2.04 6.42 28.52
N LYS A 167 -2.99 5.53 28.17
CA LYS A 167 -4.17 5.21 29.01
C LYS A 167 -3.79 4.67 30.39
N ALA A 168 -2.65 3.96 30.48
CA ALA A 168 -2.12 3.43 31.75
C ALA A 168 -1.19 4.42 32.49
N GLY A 169 -1.00 5.63 31.98
CA GLY A 169 -0.04 6.60 32.53
C GLY A 169 1.43 6.20 32.30
N LEU A 170 1.68 5.37 31.29
CA LEU A 170 3.01 4.89 30.88
C LEU A 170 3.45 5.56 29.57
N THR A 171 4.75 5.47 29.29
CA THR A 171 5.40 5.92 28.07
C THR A 171 6.26 4.80 27.49
N PHE A 172 6.82 4.99 26.29
CA PHE A 172 7.80 4.04 25.74
C PHE A 172 9.06 3.85 26.61
N LYS A 173 9.37 4.77 27.53
CA LYS A 173 10.49 4.66 28.47
C LYS A 173 10.21 3.64 29.60
N ASP A 174 8.93 3.34 29.83
CA ASP A 174 8.50 2.40 30.86
C ASP A 174 8.50 0.94 30.36
N ILE A 175 8.78 0.70 29.10
CA ILE A 175 8.83 -0.62 28.47
C ILE A 175 10.14 -0.82 27.69
N THR A 176 10.37 -2.04 27.20
CA THR A 176 11.44 -2.34 26.24
C THR A 176 10.81 -2.70 24.89
N PRO A 177 10.66 -1.76 23.93
CA PRO A 177 10.08 -2.06 22.63
C PRO A 177 11.06 -2.90 21.81
N ALA A 178 10.58 -4.00 21.23
CA ALA A 178 11.29 -4.80 20.24
C ALA A 178 10.65 -4.53 18.86
N TYR A 179 11.32 -3.73 18.04
CA TYR A 179 10.81 -3.38 16.70
C TYR A 179 11.09 -4.53 15.74
N LEU A 180 10.06 -5.29 15.41
CA LEU A 180 10.12 -6.49 14.59
C LEU A 180 9.07 -6.46 13.47
N PRO A 181 9.39 -6.99 12.27
CA PRO A 181 8.38 -7.33 11.27
C PRO A 181 7.35 -8.31 11.85
N PRO A 182 6.14 -8.42 11.26
CA PRO A 182 5.06 -9.24 11.85
C PRO A 182 5.43 -10.70 12.08
N ALA A 183 6.09 -11.34 11.12
CA ALA A 183 6.49 -12.75 11.22
C ALA A 183 7.52 -12.99 12.36
N ASP A 184 8.50 -12.08 12.47
CA ASP A 184 9.52 -12.15 13.52
C ASP A 184 8.93 -11.82 14.89
N GLY A 185 8.01 -10.84 14.95
CA GLY A 185 7.26 -10.51 16.17
C GLY A 185 6.46 -11.70 16.68
N ARG A 186 5.78 -12.43 15.77
CA ARG A 186 5.07 -13.66 16.10
C ARG A 186 6.02 -14.73 16.63
N THR A 187 7.13 -14.96 15.95
CA THR A 187 8.15 -15.94 16.38
C THR A 187 8.70 -15.60 17.75
N ALA A 188 9.06 -14.34 17.99
CA ALA A 188 9.56 -13.88 19.27
C ALA A 188 8.52 -14.09 20.40
N PHE A 189 7.25 -13.83 20.12
CA PHE A 189 6.16 -13.99 21.07
C PHE A 189 5.89 -15.45 21.41
N VAL A 190 5.75 -16.32 20.42
CA VAL A 190 5.46 -17.74 20.61
C VAL A 190 6.63 -18.45 21.31
N SER A 191 7.87 -17.99 21.09
CA SER A 191 9.08 -18.50 21.76
C SER A 191 9.35 -17.87 23.13
N ASN A 192 8.43 -17.06 23.66
CA ASN A 192 8.57 -16.33 24.93
C ASN A 192 9.83 -15.43 25.03
N ASN A 193 10.31 -14.93 23.89
CA ASN A 193 11.42 -13.96 23.84
C ASN A 193 10.95 -12.51 24.07
N VAL A 194 9.64 -12.28 24.10
CA VAL A 194 8.97 -11.04 24.48
C VAL A 194 7.76 -11.35 25.37
N ASP A 195 7.40 -10.43 26.26
CA ASP A 195 6.28 -10.59 27.20
C ASP A 195 4.92 -10.35 26.53
N ALA A 196 4.88 -9.48 25.52
CA ALA A 196 3.70 -9.14 24.76
C ALA A 196 4.04 -8.88 23.30
N TRP A 197 3.03 -8.98 22.44
CA TRP A 197 3.15 -8.64 21.03
C TRP A 197 1.93 -7.87 20.56
N VAL A 198 2.13 -6.77 19.82
CA VAL A 198 1.04 -6.01 19.24
C VAL A 198 0.90 -6.39 17.78
N ALA A 199 -0.20 -7.05 17.46
CA ALA A 199 -0.45 -7.68 16.18
C ALA A 199 -1.75 -7.18 15.53
N TRP A 200 -1.90 -7.49 14.27
CA TRP A 200 -3.13 -7.28 13.50
C TRP A 200 -3.49 -8.53 12.68
N ASP A 201 -4.72 -8.60 12.20
CA ASP A 201 -5.21 -9.71 11.41
C ASP A 201 -4.55 -9.82 10.02
N PRO A 202 -4.31 -11.03 9.52
CA PRO A 202 -4.69 -12.33 10.11
C PRO A 202 -3.67 -12.88 11.13
N PHE A 203 -2.56 -12.19 11.39
CA PHE A 203 -1.55 -12.63 12.37
C PHE A 203 -2.12 -12.73 13.78
N LEU A 204 -2.96 -11.77 14.17
CA LEU A 204 -3.65 -11.72 15.46
C LEU A 204 -4.45 -13.00 15.70
N THR A 205 -5.48 -13.24 14.89
CA THR A 205 -6.39 -14.38 15.02
C THR A 205 -5.66 -15.71 14.88
N SER A 206 -4.76 -15.82 13.89
CA SER A 206 -3.96 -17.03 13.71
C SER A 206 -3.13 -17.39 14.94
N THR A 207 -2.55 -16.38 15.62
CA THR A 207 -1.75 -16.62 16.82
C THR A 207 -2.61 -16.99 18.01
N ILE A 208 -3.75 -16.34 18.21
CA ILE A 208 -4.71 -16.71 19.27
C ILE A 208 -5.12 -18.17 19.12
N ARG A 209 -5.54 -18.59 17.93
CA ARG A 209 -6.01 -19.96 17.67
C ARG A 209 -4.91 -21.00 17.82
N GLN A 210 -3.68 -20.70 17.43
CA GLN A 210 -2.59 -21.67 17.43
C GLN A 210 -1.83 -21.77 18.76
N SER A 211 -1.74 -20.68 19.52
CA SER A 211 -0.96 -20.64 20.77
C SER A 211 -1.81 -20.44 22.01
N GLY A 212 -3.13 -20.21 21.87
CA GLY A 212 -4.00 -19.87 22.98
C GLY A 212 -3.67 -18.50 23.59
N ALA A 213 -3.01 -17.61 22.86
CA ALA A 213 -2.71 -16.26 23.32
C ALA A 213 -3.97 -15.51 23.73
N ARG A 214 -3.83 -14.62 24.71
CA ARG A 214 -4.95 -13.84 25.23
C ARG A 214 -4.82 -12.39 24.79
N VAL A 215 -5.92 -11.79 24.37
CA VAL A 215 -6.01 -10.34 24.14
C VAL A 215 -5.98 -9.62 25.47
N LEU A 216 -5.02 -8.70 25.64
CA LEU A 216 -4.96 -7.77 26.77
C LEU A 216 -5.81 -6.54 26.52
N ALA A 217 -5.71 -5.98 25.34
CA ALA A 217 -6.53 -4.88 24.83
C ALA A 217 -6.49 -4.87 23.29
N ASP A 218 -7.53 -4.38 22.66
CA ASP A 218 -7.60 -4.09 21.25
C ASP A 218 -7.73 -2.58 21.01
N GLY A 219 -8.08 -2.14 19.80
CA GLY A 219 -8.25 -0.72 19.47
C GLY A 219 -9.56 -0.12 19.98
N SER A 220 -10.44 -0.90 20.60
CA SER A 220 -11.72 -0.45 21.14
C SER A 220 -11.53 0.56 22.29
N ASP A 221 -12.63 1.10 22.81
CA ASP A 221 -12.63 2.08 23.88
C ASP A 221 -11.79 3.34 23.60
N GLY A 222 -11.70 3.72 22.32
CA GLY A 222 -11.01 4.91 21.85
C GLY A 222 -9.48 4.80 21.83
N LEU A 223 -8.92 3.60 21.94
CA LEU A 223 -7.47 3.41 21.89
C LEU A 223 -6.91 3.66 20.48
N ALA A 224 -7.51 3.03 19.44
CA ALA A 224 -7.08 3.23 18.05
C ALA A 224 -8.19 2.83 17.08
N SER A 225 -8.57 3.70 16.17
CA SER A 225 -9.63 3.44 15.20
C SER A 225 -9.25 2.38 14.17
N TYR A 226 -7.96 2.30 13.84
CA TYR A 226 -7.41 1.38 12.87
C TYR A 226 -8.11 1.48 11.52
N LYS A 227 -8.22 2.70 11.00
CA LYS A 227 -8.60 2.94 9.61
C LYS A 227 -7.53 2.40 8.67
N ARG A 228 -7.95 2.07 7.46
CA ARG A 228 -7.02 1.65 6.40
C ARG A 228 -7.13 2.60 5.24
N TYR A 229 -5.99 2.89 4.59
CA TYR A 229 -5.92 3.79 3.45
C TYR A 229 -5.33 3.10 2.23
N TYR A 230 -5.82 3.55 1.08
CA TYR A 230 -5.27 3.28 -0.23
C TYR A 230 -4.69 4.59 -0.74
N LEU A 231 -3.42 4.58 -1.10
CA LEU A 231 -2.66 5.78 -1.40
C LEU A 231 -1.98 5.66 -2.77
N ALA A 232 -1.80 6.77 -3.45
CA ALA A 232 -0.98 6.83 -4.65
C ALA A 232 0.18 7.80 -4.47
N ALA A 233 1.22 7.66 -5.29
CA ALA A 233 2.19 8.74 -5.48
C ALA A 233 1.43 9.98 -5.99
N ALA A 234 1.72 11.16 -5.47
CA ALA A 234 0.98 12.38 -5.81
C ALA A 234 1.02 12.68 -7.31
N ASP A 235 2.19 12.47 -7.95
CA ASP A 235 2.37 12.69 -9.39
C ASP A 235 1.56 11.68 -10.22
N TYR A 236 1.49 10.41 -9.78
CA TYR A 236 0.63 9.41 -10.41
C TYR A 236 -0.85 9.80 -10.31
N ALA A 237 -1.29 10.20 -9.13
CA ALA A 237 -2.68 10.61 -8.91
C ALA A 237 -3.08 11.81 -9.77
N ALA A 238 -2.17 12.76 -10.00
CA ALA A 238 -2.42 13.93 -10.82
C ALA A 238 -2.66 13.59 -12.30
N GLY A 239 -2.03 12.52 -12.82
CA GLY A 239 -2.10 12.12 -14.23
C GLY A 239 -3.09 11.01 -14.57
N HIS A 240 -3.54 10.22 -13.58
CA HIS A 240 -4.21 8.92 -13.79
C HIS A 240 -5.56 8.81 -13.07
N GLY A 241 -6.33 9.88 -13.08
CA GLY A 241 -7.66 9.92 -12.43
C GLY A 241 -8.59 8.79 -12.88
N ASP A 242 -8.61 8.47 -14.18
CA ASP A 242 -9.46 7.41 -14.75
C ASP A 242 -9.06 6.02 -14.21
N ALA A 243 -7.77 5.75 -14.06
CA ALA A 243 -7.28 4.51 -13.47
C ALA A 243 -7.66 4.41 -11.98
N LEU A 244 -7.53 5.51 -11.25
CA LEU A 244 -7.91 5.58 -9.84
C LEU A 244 -9.42 5.41 -9.63
N ASP A 245 -10.27 5.94 -10.52
CA ASP A 245 -11.73 5.72 -10.50
C ASP A 245 -12.06 4.23 -10.64
N VAL A 246 -11.41 3.54 -11.58
CA VAL A 246 -11.58 2.09 -11.78
C VAL A 246 -11.13 1.31 -10.54
N ILE A 247 -9.94 1.62 -9.99
CA ILE A 247 -9.42 0.96 -8.79
C ILE A 247 -10.35 1.20 -7.60
N TYR A 248 -10.77 2.44 -7.37
CA TYR A 248 -11.70 2.80 -6.32
C TYR A 248 -13.01 2.00 -6.42
N GLY A 249 -13.62 1.98 -7.60
CA GLY A 249 -14.85 1.22 -7.85
C GLY A 249 -14.69 -0.27 -7.54
N LYS A 250 -13.57 -0.88 -7.94
CA LYS A 250 -13.27 -2.29 -7.66
C LYS A 250 -13.02 -2.56 -6.18
N LEU A 251 -12.39 -1.65 -5.46
CA LEU A 251 -12.22 -1.77 -4.01
C LEU A 251 -13.57 -1.73 -3.29
N VAL A 252 -14.45 -0.79 -3.65
CA VAL A 252 -15.82 -0.70 -3.09
C VAL A 252 -16.64 -1.97 -3.37
N GLU A 253 -16.60 -2.46 -4.61
CA GLU A 253 -17.30 -3.69 -5.02
C GLU A 253 -16.79 -4.90 -4.24
N THR A 254 -15.46 -5.07 -4.18
CA THR A 254 -14.83 -6.21 -3.49
C THR A 254 -15.10 -6.17 -1.98
N GLY A 255 -15.06 -4.98 -1.36
CA GLY A 255 -15.38 -4.82 0.06
C GLY A 255 -16.81 -5.26 0.38
N LYS A 256 -17.79 -4.83 -0.43
CA LYS A 256 -19.20 -5.28 -0.32
C LYS A 256 -19.31 -6.79 -0.50
N TRP A 257 -18.61 -7.35 -1.49
CA TRP A 257 -18.65 -8.78 -1.77
C TRP A 257 -18.08 -9.60 -0.60
N VAL A 258 -16.94 -9.20 -0.01
CA VAL A 258 -16.34 -9.88 1.15
C VAL A 258 -17.31 -9.93 2.33
N LYS A 259 -18.00 -8.82 2.61
CA LYS A 259 -18.99 -8.76 3.72
C LYS A 259 -20.25 -9.59 3.43
N ALA A 260 -20.67 -9.67 2.18
CA ALA A 260 -21.84 -10.47 1.77
C ALA A 260 -21.52 -11.98 1.64
N ASN A 261 -20.24 -12.35 1.46
CA ASN A 261 -19.81 -13.72 1.18
C ASN A 261 -18.61 -14.14 2.07
N PRO A 262 -18.71 -14.08 3.41
CA PRO A 262 -17.57 -14.25 4.31
C PRO A 262 -16.87 -15.61 4.14
N ALA A 263 -17.61 -16.71 4.06
CA ALA A 263 -17.04 -18.04 3.89
C ALA A 263 -16.33 -18.22 2.52
N ALA A 264 -16.91 -17.68 1.44
CA ALA A 264 -16.29 -17.74 0.11
C ALA A 264 -15.01 -16.91 0.05
N ALA A 265 -15.03 -15.71 0.61
CA ALA A 265 -13.84 -14.85 0.72
C ALA A 265 -12.75 -15.52 1.57
N ALA A 266 -13.13 -16.11 2.70
CA ALA A 266 -12.21 -16.83 3.56
C ALA A 266 -11.58 -18.04 2.85
N GLY A 267 -12.35 -18.81 2.08
CA GLY A 267 -11.83 -19.95 1.31
C GLY A 267 -10.79 -19.53 0.28
N GLN A 268 -11.00 -18.44 -0.47
CA GLN A 268 -10.05 -17.92 -1.44
C GLN A 268 -8.76 -17.43 -0.76
N LEU A 269 -8.90 -16.65 0.32
CA LEU A 269 -7.77 -16.07 1.04
C LEU A 269 -6.96 -17.13 1.79
N ALA A 270 -7.60 -18.18 2.31
CA ALA A 270 -6.95 -19.29 2.99
C ALA A 270 -5.89 -19.96 2.11
N ALA A 271 -6.25 -20.19 0.83
CA ALA A 271 -5.33 -20.75 -0.16
C ALA A 271 -4.14 -19.81 -0.43
N LEU A 272 -4.38 -18.48 -0.48
CA LEU A 272 -3.34 -17.47 -0.73
C LEU A 272 -2.40 -17.28 0.47
N TRP A 273 -2.93 -17.35 1.69
CA TRP A 273 -2.19 -17.04 2.91
C TRP A 273 -1.58 -18.28 3.59
N GLY A 274 -2.03 -19.48 3.22
CA GLY A 274 -1.57 -20.72 3.81
C GLY A 274 -2.03 -20.91 5.26
N ILE A 275 -3.23 -20.42 5.58
CA ILE A 275 -3.90 -20.58 6.89
C ILE A 275 -5.31 -21.13 6.66
N ASP A 276 -5.90 -21.75 7.69
CA ASP A 276 -7.22 -22.38 7.55
C ASP A 276 -8.33 -21.33 7.35
N ALA A 277 -9.40 -21.72 6.60
CA ALA A 277 -10.47 -20.82 6.21
C ALA A 277 -11.25 -20.28 7.42
N ALA A 278 -11.42 -21.06 8.48
CA ALA A 278 -12.12 -20.60 9.69
C ALA A 278 -11.35 -19.49 10.41
N THR A 279 -10.02 -19.58 10.44
CA THR A 279 -9.15 -18.50 10.97
C THR A 279 -9.25 -17.24 10.09
N VAL A 280 -9.30 -17.39 8.76
CA VAL A 280 -9.44 -16.24 7.85
C VAL A 280 -10.82 -15.59 8.00
N GLU A 281 -11.89 -16.38 8.11
CA GLU A 281 -13.25 -15.88 8.28
C GLU A 281 -13.39 -15.07 9.58
N GLU A 282 -12.84 -15.59 10.69
CA GLU A 282 -12.80 -14.88 11.97
C GLU A 282 -11.98 -13.58 11.86
N ALA A 283 -10.78 -13.62 11.27
CA ALA A 283 -9.96 -12.43 11.04
C ALA A 283 -10.68 -11.37 10.19
N ASN A 284 -11.36 -11.81 9.12
CA ASN A 284 -12.14 -10.91 8.27
C ASN A 284 -13.37 -10.33 8.99
N SER A 285 -13.91 -10.99 10.00
CA SER A 285 -15.04 -10.48 10.78
C SER A 285 -14.69 -9.21 11.56
N HIS A 286 -13.44 -9.04 11.96
CA HIS A 286 -12.95 -7.88 12.70
C HIS A 286 -12.76 -6.63 11.81
N ARG A 287 -12.75 -6.79 10.47
CA ARG A 287 -12.57 -5.69 9.51
C ARG A 287 -13.90 -5.19 8.96
N SER A 288 -14.00 -3.89 8.78
CA SER A 288 -15.20 -3.25 8.22
C SER A 288 -15.38 -3.55 6.72
N TYR A 289 -14.27 -3.52 5.95
CA TYR A 289 -14.25 -3.56 4.48
C TYR A 289 -15.18 -2.54 3.82
N GLN A 290 -15.62 -1.55 4.58
CA GLN A 290 -16.43 -0.45 4.09
C GLN A 290 -15.51 0.60 3.48
N VAL A 291 -15.27 0.45 2.18
CA VAL A 291 -14.44 1.38 1.41
C VAL A 291 -15.26 2.61 1.04
N GLY A 292 -14.68 3.79 1.25
CA GLY A 292 -15.27 5.08 0.92
C GLY A 292 -14.24 6.09 0.44
N ALA A 293 -14.76 7.23 -0.06
CA ALA A 293 -13.92 8.37 -0.41
C ALA A 293 -13.33 8.99 0.86
N VAL A 294 -12.07 9.41 0.75
CA VAL A 294 -11.39 10.12 1.84
C VAL A 294 -11.92 11.55 1.92
N THR A 295 -12.13 12.04 3.13
CA THR A 295 -12.54 13.42 3.38
C THR A 295 -11.56 14.11 4.34
N ALA A 296 -11.46 15.44 4.25
CA ALA A 296 -10.63 16.20 5.19
C ALA A 296 -11.03 15.96 6.65
N ALA A 297 -12.34 15.85 6.92
CA ALA A 297 -12.84 15.51 8.25
C ALA A 297 -12.43 14.10 8.67
N GLY A 298 -12.44 13.13 7.73
CA GLY A 298 -12.00 11.75 7.98
C GLY A 298 -10.51 11.64 8.33
N LEU A 299 -9.69 12.59 7.87
CA LEU A 299 -8.25 12.66 8.17
C LEU A 299 -7.90 13.36 9.49
N SER A 300 -8.89 13.87 10.23
CA SER A 300 -8.63 14.61 11.49
C SER A 300 -7.86 13.80 12.55
N GLU A 301 -7.98 12.47 12.52
CA GLU A 301 -7.24 11.57 13.42
C GLU A 301 -5.75 11.47 13.08
N GLN A 302 -5.36 11.74 11.82
CA GLN A 302 -3.97 11.69 11.38
C GLN A 302 -3.09 12.68 12.17
N GLN A 303 -3.62 13.88 12.49
CA GLN A 303 -2.88 14.86 13.29
C GLN A 303 -2.68 14.38 14.72
N LYS A 304 -3.70 13.74 15.33
CA LYS A 304 -3.57 13.16 16.67
C LYS A 304 -2.49 12.08 16.73
N ILE A 305 -2.45 11.22 15.71
CA ILE A 305 -1.42 10.18 15.58
C ILE A 305 -0.03 10.84 15.46
N ALA A 306 0.11 11.84 14.61
CA ALA A 306 1.38 12.56 14.40
C ALA A 306 1.87 13.22 15.69
N ASP A 307 0.98 13.94 16.38
CA ASP A 307 1.31 14.65 17.61
C ASP A 307 1.68 13.69 18.75
N ALA A 308 0.99 12.56 18.86
CA ALA A 308 1.28 11.54 19.86
C ALA A 308 2.69 10.93 19.67
N PHE A 309 3.07 10.57 18.43
CA PHE A 309 4.40 10.05 18.14
C PHE A 309 5.51 11.11 18.27
N LEU A 310 5.20 12.36 17.95
CA LEU A 310 6.13 13.46 18.17
C LEU A 310 6.41 13.67 19.66
N ALA A 311 5.38 13.64 20.50
CA ALA A 311 5.49 13.79 21.96
C ALA A 311 6.38 12.68 22.56
N GLU A 312 6.26 11.45 22.10
CA GLU A 312 7.10 10.31 22.51
C GLU A 312 8.50 10.31 21.82
N ARG A 313 8.80 11.30 20.98
CA ARG A 313 10.07 11.41 20.23
C ARG A 313 10.35 10.22 19.30
N VAL A 314 9.31 9.54 18.87
CA VAL A 314 9.39 8.47 17.89
C VAL A 314 9.45 9.04 16.47
N LEU A 315 8.70 10.14 16.22
CA LEU A 315 8.88 10.95 15.02
C LEU A 315 9.91 12.05 15.29
N PRO A 316 10.86 12.26 14.37
CA PRO A 316 11.91 13.27 14.53
C PRO A 316 11.45 14.69 14.19
N VAL A 317 10.35 14.82 13.46
CA VAL A 317 9.82 16.10 12.93
C VAL A 317 8.32 16.20 13.15
N LYS A 318 7.83 17.44 13.24
CA LYS A 318 6.38 17.70 13.24
C LYS A 318 5.81 17.42 11.83
N VAL A 319 4.71 16.71 11.78
CA VAL A 319 3.93 16.48 10.55
C VAL A 319 2.68 17.35 10.63
N ASP A 320 2.43 18.12 9.57
CA ASP A 320 1.20 18.87 9.37
C ASP A 320 0.30 18.09 8.41
N THR A 321 -0.82 17.62 8.91
CA THR A 321 -1.77 16.82 8.13
C THR A 321 -2.87 17.67 7.48
N SER A 322 -2.87 18.98 7.62
CA SER A 322 -3.88 19.87 7.05
C SER A 322 -3.77 20.03 5.52
N ALA A 323 -2.58 19.83 4.98
CA ALA A 323 -2.26 19.98 3.56
C ALA A 323 -2.17 18.64 2.80
N LEU A 324 -2.82 17.59 3.30
CA LEU A 324 -2.81 16.27 2.66
C LEU A 324 -3.55 16.31 1.31
N ALA A 325 -2.92 15.77 0.27
CA ALA A 325 -3.58 15.61 -1.01
C ALA A 325 -4.63 14.49 -0.93
N ILE A 326 -5.86 14.84 -1.28
CA ILE A 326 -6.99 13.90 -1.37
C ILE A 326 -7.41 13.82 -2.84
N TRP A 327 -7.39 12.62 -3.38
CA TRP A 327 -8.00 12.36 -4.67
C TRP A 327 -9.50 12.07 -4.44
N THR A 328 -10.36 12.64 -5.28
CA THR A 328 -11.81 12.48 -5.16
C THR A 328 -12.33 11.66 -6.33
N PRO A 329 -13.03 10.54 -6.07
CA PRO A 329 -13.63 9.75 -7.15
C PRO A 329 -14.68 10.56 -7.90
N LYS A 330 -14.83 10.31 -9.21
CA LYS A 330 -15.96 10.83 -9.98
C LYS A 330 -17.25 10.30 -9.35
N ALA A 331 -18.26 11.18 -9.32
CA ALA A 331 -19.59 10.73 -8.88
C ALA A 331 -20.06 9.56 -9.76
N PRO A 332 -20.69 8.52 -9.15
CA PRO A 332 -21.21 7.38 -9.89
C PRO A 332 -22.32 7.76 -10.87
#